data_175557fe848be7b598cecfb0c78a5ebc
#
_entry.id   175557fe848be7b598cecfb0c78a5ebc
#
_cell.length_a   1.000
_cell.length_b   1.000
_cell.length_c   1.000
_cell.angle_alpha   90.00
_cell.angle_beta   90.00
_cell.angle_gamma   90.00
#
_symmetry.space_group_name_H-M   'P 1'
#
loop_
_entity.id
_entity.type
_entity.pdbx_description
1 polymer ?
#
loop_
_entity_poly.entity_id
_entity_poly.type
_entity_poly.pdbx_seq_one_letter_code
_entity_poly.pdbx_strand_id
1 'polypeptide(L)'
;NAGGLGMVAIGVGGADAVDVMTGMEWELKMPKLIGVHLKGALNGWASPKDVILKLAGILTVKGGTNAIIEYFGEGTASLSATGKATICNMGAEVGATTSLFPYDERMKVYLEATGRKEVAAMADAVSADLQADAEVVADPSAYYDRVIEIDLSELEPYINGPFTPDAATPISEFAEKVLAHGYPRKMEVGLIGSCTNSSYQDLSRAASIARQVDEKQLSVAAPLIVNP
;
A
#
# COMPACT_ATOMS: atom_id res chain seq x y z
N ASN A 1 -5.27 -7.12 -0.93
CA ASN A 1 -5.96 -5.80 -0.94
C ASN A 1 -7.02 -5.65 0.17
N ALA A 2 -7.62 -6.77 0.64
CA ALA A 2 -8.73 -6.72 1.58
C ALA A 2 -8.34 -6.16 2.97
N GLY A 3 -7.07 -6.20 3.34
CA GLY A 3 -6.54 -5.51 4.52
C GLY A 3 -6.74 -3.99 4.48
N GLY A 4 -6.90 -3.41 3.30
CA GLY A 4 -7.30 -2.01 3.10
C GLY A 4 -8.76 -1.71 3.46
N LEU A 5 -9.54 -2.73 3.85
CA LEU A 5 -10.91 -2.66 4.37
C LEU A 5 -11.02 -3.19 5.80
N GLY A 6 -9.93 -3.20 6.57
CA GLY A 6 -9.93 -3.60 7.97
C GLY A 6 -10.03 -5.11 8.22
N MET A 7 -9.60 -5.93 7.25
CA MET A 7 -9.69 -7.39 7.34
C MET A 7 -8.30 -8.04 7.34
N VAL A 8 -8.12 -9.06 8.18
CA VAL A 8 -6.99 -9.98 8.03
C VAL A 8 -7.28 -10.91 6.85
N ALA A 9 -6.63 -10.63 5.72
CA ALA A 9 -6.84 -11.35 4.47
C ALA A 9 -5.50 -11.85 3.94
N ILE A 10 -5.37 -13.17 3.83
CA ILE A 10 -4.13 -13.82 3.44
C ILE A 10 -4.28 -14.39 2.04
N GLY A 11 -3.36 -14.04 1.14
CA GLY A 11 -3.27 -14.63 -0.20
C GLY A 11 -2.69 -16.03 -0.11
N VAL A 12 -3.37 -17.01 -0.73
CA VAL A 12 -2.92 -18.40 -0.76
C VAL A 12 -2.62 -18.86 -2.18
N GLY A 13 -1.72 -19.81 -2.32
CA GLY A 13 -1.45 -20.48 -3.59
C GLY A 13 -2.58 -21.45 -4.01
N GLY A 14 -2.54 -21.89 -5.27
CA GLY A 14 -3.58 -22.77 -5.80
C GLY A 14 -3.70 -24.11 -5.05
N ALA A 15 -2.60 -24.68 -4.57
CA ALA A 15 -2.60 -25.92 -3.79
C ALA A 15 -3.31 -25.73 -2.44
N ASP A 16 -2.93 -24.68 -1.68
CA ASP A 16 -3.56 -24.36 -0.41
C ASP A 16 -5.07 -24.06 -0.58
N ALA A 17 -5.43 -23.38 -1.69
CA ALA A 17 -6.83 -23.10 -2.00
C ALA A 17 -7.64 -24.39 -2.22
N VAL A 18 -7.06 -25.40 -2.89
CA VAL A 18 -7.71 -26.72 -3.07
C VAL A 18 -7.90 -27.40 -1.73
N ASP A 19 -6.92 -27.39 -0.86
CA ASP A 19 -7.01 -28.01 0.46
C ASP A 19 -8.15 -27.38 1.28
N VAL A 20 -8.20 -26.05 1.32
CA VAL A 20 -9.29 -25.32 2.01
C VAL A 20 -10.66 -25.62 1.38
N MET A 21 -10.77 -25.66 0.05
CA MET A 21 -12.02 -25.96 -0.66
C MET A 21 -12.51 -27.40 -0.41
N THR A 22 -11.62 -28.32 -0.13
CA THR A 22 -11.96 -29.73 0.21
C THR A 22 -12.22 -29.92 1.71
N GLY A 23 -12.17 -28.86 2.51
CA GLY A 23 -12.42 -28.91 3.95
C GLY A 23 -11.21 -29.38 4.77
N MET A 24 -10.03 -29.41 4.19
CA MET A 24 -8.79 -29.67 4.90
C MET A 24 -8.37 -28.42 5.69
N GLU A 25 -7.76 -28.64 6.85
CA GLU A 25 -7.18 -27.55 7.65
C GLU A 25 -5.99 -26.94 6.92
N TRP A 26 -5.92 -25.61 6.93
CA TRP A 26 -4.77 -24.87 6.46
C TRP A 26 -3.90 -24.45 7.64
N GLU A 27 -2.74 -25.06 7.76
CA GLU A 27 -1.79 -24.74 8.82
C GLU A 27 -1.03 -23.45 8.51
N LEU A 28 -1.14 -22.48 9.40
CA LEU A 28 -0.39 -21.23 9.34
C LEU A 28 0.53 -21.13 10.56
N LYS A 29 1.84 -20.99 10.31
CA LYS A 29 2.77 -20.65 11.38
C LYS A 29 2.41 -19.29 11.95
N MET A 30 2.32 -19.16 13.29
CA MET A 30 2.03 -17.89 13.95
C MET A 30 2.96 -16.80 13.44
N PRO A 31 2.42 -15.76 12.78
CA PRO A 31 3.23 -14.70 12.20
C PRO A 31 3.78 -13.77 13.29
N LYS A 32 4.88 -13.10 12.99
CA LYS A 32 5.34 -11.93 13.73
C LYS A 32 4.43 -10.74 13.43
N LEU A 33 4.44 -9.76 14.33
CA LEU A 33 3.69 -8.51 14.17
C LEU A 33 4.66 -7.35 13.91
N ILE A 34 4.47 -6.66 12.78
CA ILE A 34 5.20 -5.43 12.46
C ILE A 34 4.20 -4.29 12.49
N GLY A 35 4.36 -3.37 13.44
CA GLY A 35 3.57 -2.16 13.51
C GLY A 35 4.18 -1.06 12.65
N VAL A 36 3.39 -0.43 11.76
CA VAL A 36 3.79 0.74 10.99
C VAL A 36 2.96 1.93 11.44
N HIS A 37 3.60 2.81 12.22
CA HIS A 37 2.98 4.02 12.74
C HIS A 37 3.01 5.11 11.67
N LEU A 38 1.83 5.48 11.16
CA LEU A 38 1.66 6.55 10.19
C LEU A 38 1.26 7.84 10.90
N LYS A 39 2.07 8.89 10.74
CA LYS A 39 1.82 10.23 11.27
C LYS A 39 1.50 11.21 10.16
N GLY A 40 0.83 12.31 10.51
CA GLY A 40 0.56 13.40 9.57
C GLY A 40 -0.34 13.03 8.40
N ALA A 41 -0.15 13.71 7.27
CA ALA A 41 -0.94 13.51 6.05
C ALA A 41 -0.09 13.70 4.80
N LEU A 42 -0.43 12.96 3.72
CA LEU A 42 0.23 13.11 2.42
C LEU A 42 0.05 14.52 1.88
N ASN A 43 1.12 15.04 1.29
CA ASN A 43 1.11 16.35 0.63
C ASN A 43 1.83 16.30 -0.73
N GLY A 44 1.73 17.40 -1.49
CA GLY A 44 2.43 17.56 -2.75
C GLY A 44 2.12 16.44 -3.76
N TRP A 45 3.16 15.82 -4.27
CA TRP A 45 3.08 14.72 -5.25
C TRP A 45 3.12 13.33 -4.63
N ALA A 46 3.36 13.22 -3.32
CA ALA A 46 3.36 11.93 -2.64
C ALA A 46 1.98 11.24 -2.75
N SER A 47 2.01 9.94 -2.81
CA SER A 47 0.84 9.07 -2.97
C SER A 47 0.87 7.94 -1.94
N PRO A 48 -0.24 7.24 -1.71
CA PRO A 48 -0.25 6.06 -0.84
C PRO A 48 0.79 5.00 -1.24
N LYS A 49 1.10 4.88 -2.53
CA LYS A 49 2.13 3.96 -3.02
C LYS A 49 3.51 4.28 -2.45
N ASP A 50 3.83 5.54 -2.23
CA ASP A 50 5.14 5.94 -1.71
C ASP A 50 5.37 5.46 -0.27
N VAL A 51 4.31 5.24 0.50
CA VAL A 51 4.39 4.62 1.83
C VAL A 51 4.99 3.22 1.74
N ILE A 52 4.43 2.38 0.88
CA ILE A 52 4.90 1.00 0.74
C ILE A 52 6.23 0.91 -0.02
N LEU A 53 6.51 1.85 -0.93
CA LEU A 53 7.81 1.92 -1.60
C LEU A 53 8.93 2.24 -0.60
N LYS A 54 8.71 3.21 0.29
CA LYS A 54 9.62 3.52 1.41
C LYS A 54 9.76 2.33 2.36
N LEU A 55 8.64 1.70 2.73
CA LEU A 55 8.64 0.54 3.61
C LEU A 55 9.40 -0.65 3.00
N ALA A 56 9.29 -0.87 1.69
CA ALA A 56 10.05 -1.90 0.98
C ALA A 56 11.57 -1.64 1.08
N GLY A 57 11.99 -0.39 1.02
CA GLY A 57 13.39 -0.03 1.27
C GLY A 57 13.86 -0.32 2.70
N ILE A 58 12.97 -0.18 3.68
CA ILE A 58 13.28 -0.43 5.11
C ILE A 58 13.29 -1.93 5.45
N LEU A 59 12.30 -2.68 4.93
CA LEU A 59 12.12 -4.10 5.23
C LEU A 59 12.93 -5.00 4.30
N THR A 60 13.24 -4.54 3.09
CA THR A 60 13.73 -5.36 1.96
C THR A 60 12.69 -6.38 1.49
N VAL A 61 13.00 -7.15 0.45
CA VAL A 61 12.10 -8.17 -0.13
C VAL A 61 11.81 -9.37 0.79
N LYS A 62 12.49 -9.48 1.94
CA LYS A 62 12.35 -10.59 2.90
C LYS A 62 12.00 -10.17 4.31
N GLY A 63 12.02 -8.87 4.61
CA GLY A 63 11.86 -8.39 5.99
C GLY A 63 10.47 -8.60 6.58
N GLY A 64 9.45 -8.76 5.74
CA GLY A 64 8.09 -9.10 6.14
C GLY A 64 7.78 -10.60 6.16
N THR A 65 8.76 -11.48 5.87
CA THR A 65 8.53 -12.92 5.79
C THR A 65 7.98 -13.47 7.11
N ASN A 66 6.86 -14.17 7.02
CA ASN A 66 6.12 -14.70 8.18
C ASN A 66 5.74 -13.60 9.17
N ALA A 67 5.33 -12.43 8.66
CA ALA A 67 4.84 -11.33 9.48
C ALA A 67 3.51 -10.80 8.95
N ILE A 68 2.71 -10.26 9.87
CA ILE A 68 1.56 -9.39 9.59
C ILE A 68 2.04 -7.95 9.75
N ILE A 69 1.76 -7.11 8.78
CA ILE A 69 2.04 -5.67 8.86
C ILE A 69 0.74 -4.96 9.23
N GLU A 70 0.71 -4.35 10.40
CA GLU A 70 -0.42 -3.56 10.87
C GLU A 70 -0.07 -2.08 10.81
N TYR A 71 -0.89 -1.32 10.07
CA TYR A 71 -0.77 0.13 9.99
C TYR A 71 -1.66 0.78 11.03
N PHE A 72 -1.12 1.71 11.80
CA PHE A 72 -1.85 2.42 12.84
C PHE A 72 -1.41 3.89 12.93
N GLY A 73 -2.06 4.67 13.79
CA GLY A 73 -1.80 6.08 13.97
C GLY A 73 -2.73 6.99 13.16
N GLU A 74 -2.71 8.29 13.48
CA GLU A 74 -3.62 9.30 12.92
C GLU A 74 -3.47 9.48 11.40
N GLY A 75 -2.28 9.22 10.85
CA GLY A 75 -2.03 9.30 9.41
C GLY A 75 -2.87 8.33 8.59
N THR A 76 -3.33 7.21 9.18
CA THR A 76 -4.16 6.21 8.47
C THR A 76 -5.46 6.81 7.96
N ALA A 77 -6.09 7.72 8.72
CA ALA A 77 -7.35 8.36 8.36
C ALA A 77 -7.23 9.32 7.16
N SER A 78 -6.02 9.77 6.83
CA SER A 78 -5.77 10.64 5.66
C SER A 78 -5.79 9.87 4.34
N LEU A 79 -5.61 8.54 4.36
CA LEU A 79 -5.51 7.69 3.19
C LEU A 79 -6.90 7.23 2.71
N SER A 80 -7.12 7.19 1.40
CA SER A 80 -8.33 6.61 0.82
C SER A 80 -8.35 5.08 0.97
N ALA A 81 -9.53 4.45 0.89
CA ALA A 81 -9.64 3.00 0.93
C ALA A 81 -8.85 2.31 -0.20
N THR A 82 -8.87 2.88 -1.41
CA THR A 82 -8.07 2.38 -2.55
C THR A 82 -6.57 2.57 -2.33
N GLY A 83 -6.16 3.68 -1.69
CA GLY A 83 -4.77 3.90 -1.30
C GLY A 83 -4.27 2.89 -0.26
N LYS A 84 -5.09 2.58 0.76
CA LYS A 84 -4.81 1.52 1.73
C LYS A 84 -4.72 0.15 1.05
N ALA A 85 -5.60 -0.13 0.09
CA ALA A 85 -5.57 -1.35 -0.71
C ALA A 85 -4.28 -1.47 -1.52
N THR A 86 -3.77 -0.38 -2.10
CA THR A 86 -2.47 -0.34 -2.79
C THR A 86 -1.32 -0.70 -1.84
N ILE A 87 -1.31 -0.12 -0.64
CA ILE A 87 -0.29 -0.42 0.36
C ILE A 87 -0.33 -1.90 0.78
N CYS A 88 -1.52 -2.43 1.07
CA CYS A 88 -1.69 -3.84 1.43
C CYS A 88 -1.34 -4.79 0.29
N ASN A 89 -1.67 -4.43 -0.97
CA ASN A 89 -1.33 -5.22 -2.15
C ASN A 89 0.17 -5.45 -2.26
N MET A 90 0.95 -4.41 -2.07
CA MET A 90 2.41 -4.45 -2.17
C MET A 90 3.10 -5.02 -0.92
N GLY A 91 2.37 -5.45 0.09
CA GLY A 91 2.92 -6.23 1.19
C GLY A 91 3.58 -7.54 0.73
N ALA A 92 3.15 -8.08 -0.41
CA ALA A 92 3.76 -9.26 -1.04
C ALA A 92 5.22 -9.03 -1.44
N GLU A 93 5.58 -7.81 -1.90
CA GLU A 93 6.93 -7.46 -2.33
C GLU A 93 7.94 -7.43 -1.17
N VAL A 94 7.46 -7.32 0.06
CA VAL A 94 8.30 -7.44 1.27
C VAL A 94 8.19 -8.81 1.94
N GLY A 95 7.43 -9.73 1.35
CA GLY A 95 7.23 -11.10 1.83
C GLY A 95 6.22 -11.23 2.98
N ALA A 96 5.40 -10.21 3.24
CA ALA A 96 4.42 -10.24 4.32
C ALA A 96 3.33 -11.30 4.08
N THR A 97 2.92 -11.96 5.16
CA THR A 97 1.78 -12.89 5.16
C THR A 97 0.48 -12.14 4.85
N THR A 98 0.30 -10.98 5.47
CA THR A 98 -0.79 -10.04 5.19
C THR A 98 -0.45 -8.65 5.69
N SER A 99 -1.26 -7.69 5.30
CA SER A 99 -1.20 -6.31 5.79
C SER A 99 -2.62 -5.82 6.05
N LEU A 100 -2.80 -4.97 7.07
CA LEU A 100 -4.12 -4.43 7.40
C LEU A 100 -4.06 -3.01 7.95
N PHE A 101 -5.18 -2.31 7.80
CA PHE A 101 -5.45 -1.00 8.37
C PHE A 101 -6.64 -1.08 9.33
N PRO A 102 -6.74 -0.20 10.33
CA PRO A 102 -7.96 -0.06 11.12
C PRO A 102 -9.11 0.42 10.23
N TYR A 103 -10.34 -0.02 10.55
CA TYR A 103 -11.55 0.44 9.86
C TYR A 103 -11.81 1.92 10.11
N ASP A 104 -12.24 2.64 9.08
CA ASP A 104 -12.54 4.07 9.17
C ASP A 104 -13.64 4.53 8.19
N GLU A 105 -14.01 5.79 8.29
CA GLU A 105 -15.03 6.43 7.45
C GLU A 105 -14.69 6.37 5.94
N ARG A 106 -13.42 6.37 5.57
CA ARG A 106 -12.99 6.22 4.16
C ARG A 106 -13.33 4.86 3.58
N MET A 107 -13.23 3.82 4.42
CA MET A 107 -13.64 2.45 4.04
C MET A 107 -15.16 2.35 3.92
N LYS A 108 -15.92 2.96 4.84
CA LYS A 108 -17.37 3.05 4.76
C LYS A 108 -17.84 3.69 3.46
N VAL A 109 -17.35 4.88 3.16
CA VAL A 109 -17.68 5.60 1.92
C VAL A 109 -17.40 4.74 0.68
N TYR A 110 -16.27 4.04 0.66
CA TYR A 110 -15.92 3.14 -0.44
C TYR A 110 -16.89 1.95 -0.55
N LEU A 111 -17.24 1.32 0.56
CA LEU A 111 -18.21 0.22 0.58
C LEU A 111 -19.59 0.67 0.07
N GLU A 112 -20.07 1.82 0.53
CA GLU A 112 -21.34 2.40 0.08
C GLU A 112 -21.32 2.75 -1.40
N ALA A 113 -20.28 3.40 -1.89
CA ALA A 113 -20.11 3.78 -3.30
C ALA A 113 -20.02 2.57 -4.23
N THR A 114 -19.62 1.41 -3.71
CA THR A 114 -19.51 0.14 -4.47
C THR A 114 -20.68 -0.81 -4.23
N GLY A 115 -21.82 -0.31 -3.74
CA GLY A 115 -23.06 -1.07 -3.59
C GLY A 115 -23.10 -2.01 -2.39
N ARG A 116 -22.21 -1.83 -1.38
CA ARG A 116 -22.08 -2.68 -0.19
C ARG A 116 -22.49 -1.97 1.10
N LYS A 117 -23.61 -1.23 1.07
CA LYS A 117 -24.13 -0.48 2.21
C LYS A 117 -24.41 -1.34 3.45
N GLU A 118 -24.92 -2.56 3.24
CA GLU A 118 -25.19 -3.48 4.34
C GLU A 118 -23.89 -3.90 5.05
N VAL A 119 -22.83 -4.17 4.29
CA VAL A 119 -21.50 -4.50 4.84
C VAL A 119 -20.93 -3.30 5.60
N ALA A 120 -21.08 -2.08 5.08
CA ALA A 120 -20.67 -0.86 5.77
C ALA A 120 -21.39 -0.70 7.11
N ALA A 121 -22.72 -0.93 7.14
CA ALA A 121 -23.51 -0.85 8.36
C ALA A 121 -23.11 -1.93 9.39
N MET A 122 -22.77 -3.14 8.94
CA MET A 122 -22.25 -4.20 9.82
C MET A 122 -20.90 -3.82 10.41
N ALA A 123 -20.00 -3.27 9.62
CA ALA A 123 -18.69 -2.82 10.09
C ALA A 123 -18.80 -1.64 11.07
N ASP A 124 -19.69 -0.68 10.80
CA ASP A 124 -19.96 0.43 11.70
C ASP A 124 -20.44 -0.04 13.09
N ALA A 125 -21.28 -1.08 13.12
CA ALA A 125 -21.83 -1.61 14.37
C ALA A 125 -20.75 -2.21 15.30
N VAL A 126 -19.59 -2.60 14.75
CA VAL A 126 -18.45 -3.18 15.48
C VAL A 126 -17.17 -2.36 15.27
N SER A 127 -17.29 -1.11 14.87
CA SER A 127 -16.15 -0.27 14.48
C SER A 127 -15.14 -0.08 15.61
N ALA A 128 -15.54 -0.14 16.86
CA ALA A 128 -14.66 -0.06 18.02
C ALA A 128 -13.71 -1.28 18.12
N ASP A 129 -14.18 -2.45 17.67
CA ASP A 129 -13.40 -3.69 17.68
C ASP A 129 -12.50 -3.85 16.43
N LEU A 130 -12.64 -2.93 15.45
CA LEU A 130 -11.88 -2.91 14.21
C LEU A 130 -10.77 -1.84 14.23
N GLN A 131 -10.28 -1.52 15.41
CA GLN A 131 -9.20 -0.58 15.68
C GLN A 131 -8.01 -1.30 16.32
N ALA A 132 -6.84 -0.68 16.32
CA ALA A 132 -5.77 -1.12 17.20
C ALA A 132 -6.18 -0.88 18.66
N ASP A 133 -5.88 -1.84 19.54
CA ASP A 133 -6.21 -1.74 20.95
C ASP A 133 -5.50 -0.53 21.60
N ALA A 134 -6.16 0.11 22.57
CA ALA A 134 -5.67 1.34 23.17
C ALA A 134 -4.30 1.17 23.84
N GLU A 135 -4.04 0.03 24.46
CA GLU A 135 -2.75 -0.33 25.05
C GLU A 135 -1.65 -0.54 24.01
N VAL A 136 -1.98 -1.06 22.84
CA VAL A 136 -1.04 -1.22 21.71
C VAL A 136 -0.64 0.14 21.16
N VAL A 137 -1.59 1.07 21.04
CA VAL A 137 -1.31 2.45 20.61
C VAL A 137 -0.47 3.21 21.64
N ALA A 138 -0.69 2.95 22.95
CA ALA A 138 0.03 3.60 24.04
C ALA A 138 1.48 3.14 24.16
N ASP A 139 1.75 1.85 23.94
CA ASP A 139 3.10 1.27 23.95
C ASP A 139 3.26 0.21 22.84
N PRO A 140 3.42 0.64 21.57
CA PRO A 140 3.54 -0.26 20.46
C PRO A 140 4.71 -1.25 20.58
N SER A 141 5.78 -0.84 21.26
CA SER A 141 6.98 -1.66 21.41
C SER A 141 6.78 -2.89 22.30
N ALA A 142 5.76 -2.88 23.16
CA ALA A 142 5.42 -4.03 23.99
C ALA A 142 4.66 -5.14 23.22
N TYR A 143 4.02 -4.80 22.10
CA TYR A 143 3.12 -5.70 21.37
C TYR A 143 3.62 -6.10 19.98
N TYR A 144 4.35 -5.23 19.30
CA TYR A 144 4.93 -5.54 17.99
C TYR A 144 6.38 -6.03 18.12
N ASP A 145 6.73 -7.04 17.32
CA ASP A 145 8.13 -7.50 17.19
C ASP A 145 9.03 -6.42 16.59
N ARG A 146 8.45 -5.51 15.82
CA ARG A 146 9.13 -4.36 15.24
C ARG A 146 8.15 -3.21 15.03
N VAL A 147 8.56 -2.00 15.36
CA VAL A 147 7.82 -0.75 15.07
C VAL A 147 8.60 0.07 14.05
N ILE A 148 7.90 0.56 13.02
CA ILE A 148 8.43 1.45 12.00
C ILE A 148 7.56 2.71 11.98
N GLU A 149 8.19 3.87 11.99
CA GLU A 149 7.48 5.15 11.92
C GLU A 149 7.67 5.78 10.53
N ILE A 150 6.58 6.27 9.95
CA ILE A 150 6.58 7.03 8.69
C ILE A 150 5.74 8.27 8.88
N ASP A 151 6.38 9.44 8.80
CA ASP A 151 5.68 10.72 8.71
C ASP A 151 5.27 10.96 7.25
N LEU A 152 3.95 10.99 7.02
CA LEU A 152 3.37 11.23 5.70
C LEU A 152 3.57 12.67 5.23
N SER A 153 3.76 13.61 6.17
CA SER A 153 3.97 15.02 5.85
C SER A 153 5.38 15.29 5.29
N GLU A 154 6.33 14.41 5.61
CA GLU A 154 7.70 14.46 5.12
C GLU A 154 7.97 13.52 3.94
N LEU A 155 6.93 12.75 3.55
CA LEU A 155 7.07 11.76 2.48
C LEU A 155 7.09 12.46 1.12
N GLU A 156 8.10 12.18 0.34
CA GLU A 156 8.17 12.53 -1.07
C GLU A 156 7.94 11.30 -1.96
N PRO A 157 7.71 11.47 -3.29
CA PRO A 157 7.62 10.33 -4.20
C PRO A 157 8.89 9.48 -4.20
N TYR A 158 8.71 8.16 -4.26
CA TYR A 158 9.79 7.17 -4.31
C TYR A 158 9.84 6.45 -5.64
N ILE A 159 11.05 6.06 -6.04
CA ILE A 159 11.30 5.15 -7.16
C ILE A 159 12.01 3.92 -6.61
N ASN A 160 11.42 2.75 -6.82
CA ASN A 160 12.02 1.47 -6.46
C ASN A 160 12.57 0.77 -7.69
N GLY A 161 13.83 0.40 -7.60
CA GLY A 161 14.57 -0.18 -8.72
C GLY A 161 15.77 0.69 -9.17
N PRO A 162 16.41 0.31 -10.30
CA PRO A 162 16.09 -0.87 -11.12
C PRO A 162 16.46 -2.21 -10.44
N PHE A 163 16.02 -3.31 -11.05
CA PHE A 163 16.37 -4.72 -10.76
C PHE A 163 15.76 -5.34 -9.50
N THR A 164 15.42 -4.57 -8.47
CA THR A 164 14.77 -5.09 -7.25
C THR A 164 13.78 -4.09 -6.67
N PRO A 165 12.62 -4.54 -6.15
CA PRO A 165 11.59 -3.64 -5.64
C PRO A 165 11.94 -2.97 -4.30
N ASP A 166 13.02 -3.38 -3.64
CA ASP A 166 13.49 -2.81 -2.38
C ASP A 166 14.63 -1.77 -2.55
N ALA A 167 15.08 -1.52 -3.78
CA ALA A 167 16.02 -0.44 -4.07
C ALA A 167 15.30 0.93 -4.06
N ALA A 168 14.68 1.25 -2.94
CA ALA A 168 13.92 2.48 -2.74
C ALA A 168 14.82 3.73 -2.75
N THR A 169 14.40 4.76 -3.49
CA THR A 169 15.13 6.02 -3.57
C THR A 169 14.11 7.16 -3.63
N PRO A 170 14.23 8.18 -2.76
CA PRO A 170 13.43 9.38 -2.89
C PRO A 170 13.69 10.06 -4.24
N ILE A 171 12.65 10.67 -4.82
CA ILE A 171 12.76 11.28 -6.15
C ILE A 171 13.82 12.39 -6.20
N SER A 172 14.01 13.09 -5.10
CA SER A 172 15.02 14.16 -4.96
C SER A 172 16.45 13.65 -5.15
N GLU A 173 16.73 12.39 -4.78
CA GLU A 173 18.06 11.78 -4.83
C GLU A 173 18.25 10.88 -6.08
N PHE A 174 17.18 10.58 -6.80
CA PHE A 174 17.22 9.56 -7.85
C PHE A 174 18.11 9.93 -9.02
N ALA A 175 18.18 11.21 -9.38
CA ALA A 175 19.04 11.67 -10.49
C ALA A 175 20.53 11.40 -10.22
N GLU A 176 20.99 11.66 -9.00
CA GLU A 176 22.38 11.39 -8.60
C GLU A 176 22.67 9.89 -8.60
N LYS A 177 21.73 9.09 -8.08
CA LYS A 177 21.84 7.63 -8.06
C LYS A 177 21.94 7.05 -9.47
N VAL A 178 21.14 7.56 -10.43
CA VAL A 178 21.19 7.15 -11.83
C VAL A 178 22.57 7.38 -12.43
N LEU A 179 23.17 8.55 -12.17
CA LEU A 179 24.51 8.90 -12.67
C LEU A 179 25.59 8.05 -12.01
N ALA A 180 25.55 7.89 -10.69
CA ALA A 180 26.56 7.15 -9.94
C ALA A 180 26.62 5.66 -10.31
N HIS A 181 25.48 5.06 -10.66
CA HIS A 181 25.39 3.62 -10.98
C HIS A 181 25.30 3.32 -12.47
N GLY A 182 25.29 4.34 -13.32
CA GLY A 182 25.18 4.13 -14.78
C GLY A 182 23.84 3.54 -15.21
N TYR A 183 22.75 3.84 -14.51
CA TYR A 183 21.42 3.35 -14.87
C TYR A 183 20.92 3.96 -16.18
N PRO A 184 20.00 3.27 -16.90
CA PRO A 184 19.39 3.82 -18.10
C PRO A 184 18.76 5.18 -17.84
N ARG A 185 19.08 6.18 -18.65
CA ARG A 185 18.58 7.56 -18.49
C ARG A 185 17.35 7.85 -19.34
N LYS A 186 17.09 7.01 -20.33
CA LYS A 186 15.95 7.14 -21.23
C LYS A 186 14.87 6.15 -20.86
N MET A 187 13.66 6.63 -20.65
CA MET A 187 12.49 5.78 -20.52
C MET A 187 12.03 5.33 -21.90
N GLU A 188 11.88 4.03 -22.09
CA GLU A 188 11.41 3.45 -23.35
C GLU A 188 9.87 3.27 -23.34
N VAL A 189 9.26 3.01 -22.19
CA VAL A 189 7.81 2.83 -22.03
C VAL A 189 7.40 3.30 -20.64
N GLY A 190 6.27 4.00 -20.53
CA GLY A 190 5.54 4.23 -19.30
C GLY A 190 4.37 3.27 -19.18
N LEU A 191 4.09 2.74 -17.99
CA LEU A 191 2.96 1.86 -17.72
C LEU A 191 2.20 2.32 -16.49
N ILE A 192 0.88 2.44 -16.61
CA ILE A 192 -0.05 2.58 -15.48
C ILE A 192 -0.98 1.39 -15.54
N GLY A 193 -1.05 0.60 -14.44
CA GLY A 193 -1.92 -0.56 -14.45
C GLY A 193 -1.65 -1.56 -13.36
N SER A 194 -2.14 -2.78 -13.54
CA SER A 194 -2.11 -3.92 -12.64
C SER A 194 -3.07 -3.78 -11.44
N CYS A 195 -3.19 -4.85 -10.63
CA CYS A 195 -3.98 -4.87 -9.41
C CYS A 195 -3.55 -3.83 -8.36
N THR A 196 -2.36 -3.24 -8.52
CA THR A 196 -1.80 -2.28 -7.57
C THR A 196 -2.29 -0.86 -7.81
N ASN A 197 -2.24 -0.35 -9.05
CA ASN A 197 -2.52 1.06 -9.37
C ASN A 197 -3.43 1.24 -10.60
N SER A 198 -4.53 0.51 -10.67
CA SER A 198 -5.56 0.67 -11.70
C SER A 198 -6.95 0.99 -11.15
N SER A 199 -7.03 1.45 -9.90
CA SER A 199 -8.30 1.89 -9.35
C SER A 199 -8.84 3.10 -10.12
N TYR A 200 -10.16 3.32 -10.04
CA TYR A 200 -10.78 4.51 -10.61
C TYR A 200 -10.12 5.81 -10.12
N GLN A 201 -9.67 5.84 -8.86
CA GLN A 201 -8.97 6.98 -8.29
C GLN A 201 -7.61 7.20 -8.95
N ASP A 202 -6.83 6.13 -9.15
CA ASP A 202 -5.51 6.20 -9.80
C ASP A 202 -5.63 6.68 -11.24
N LEU A 203 -6.56 6.09 -12.00
CA LEU A 203 -6.79 6.46 -13.40
C LEU A 203 -7.37 7.86 -13.55
N SER A 204 -8.22 8.31 -12.63
CA SER A 204 -8.74 9.69 -12.61
C SER A 204 -7.62 10.70 -12.37
N ARG A 205 -6.67 10.41 -11.48
CA ARG A 205 -5.49 11.25 -11.25
C ARG A 205 -4.61 11.32 -12.49
N ALA A 206 -4.33 10.17 -13.12
CA ALA A 206 -3.57 10.11 -14.36
C ALA A 206 -4.25 10.88 -15.50
N ALA A 207 -5.57 10.73 -15.66
CA ALA A 207 -6.35 11.45 -16.65
C ALA A 207 -6.36 12.97 -16.41
N SER A 208 -6.36 13.40 -15.13
CA SER A 208 -6.26 14.83 -14.80
C SER A 208 -4.91 15.41 -15.22
N ILE A 209 -3.81 14.67 -15.01
CA ILE A 209 -2.48 15.08 -15.45
C ILE A 209 -2.41 15.10 -16.98
N ALA A 210 -2.92 14.07 -17.66
CA ALA A 210 -2.93 13.97 -19.11
C ALA A 210 -3.69 15.15 -19.76
N ARG A 211 -4.82 15.57 -19.19
CA ARG A 211 -5.56 16.77 -19.63
C ARG A 211 -4.70 18.04 -19.55
N GLN A 212 -3.99 18.24 -18.43
CA GLN A 212 -3.11 19.41 -18.27
C GLN A 212 -1.93 19.40 -19.26
N VAL A 213 -1.43 18.22 -19.62
CA VAL A 213 -0.40 18.04 -20.65
C VAL A 213 -0.95 18.45 -22.02
N ASP A 214 -2.17 18.00 -22.37
CA ASP A 214 -2.84 18.30 -23.62
C ASP A 214 -3.18 19.80 -23.75
N GLU A 215 -3.75 20.40 -22.70
CA GLU A 215 -4.03 21.84 -22.63
C GLU A 215 -2.79 22.72 -22.87
N LYS A 216 -1.63 22.23 -22.44
CA LYS A 216 -0.34 22.91 -22.68
C LYS A 216 0.32 22.51 -24.01
N GLN A 217 -0.36 21.70 -24.82
CA GLN A 217 0.16 21.18 -26.09
C GLN A 217 1.51 20.48 -25.94
N LEU A 218 1.74 19.81 -24.81
CA LEU A 218 2.90 18.99 -24.56
C LEU A 218 2.64 17.55 -25.01
N SER A 219 3.70 16.81 -25.28
CA SER A 219 3.63 15.38 -25.59
C SER A 219 4.53 14.58 -24.66
N VAL A 220 4.19 13.33 -24.45
CA VAL A 220 5.04 12.40 -23.70
C VAL A 220 6.22 11.94 -24.56
N ALA A 221 7.40 11.80 -23.96
CA ALA A 221 8.61 11.42 -24.67
C ALA A 221 8.70 9.92 -24.98
N ALA A 222 7.85 9.10 -24.35
CA ALA A 222 7.82 7.65 -24.51
C ALA A 222 6.37 7.17 -24.60
N PRO A 223 6.07 6.03 -25.24
CA PRO A 223 4.74 5.42 -25.23
C PRO A 223 4.24 5.22 -23.82
N LEU A 224 2.96 5.57 -23.56
CA LEU A 224 2.28 5.32 -22.30
C LEU A 224 1.22 4.24 -22.51
N ILE A 225 1.35 3.15 -21.79
CA ILE A 225 0.39 2.05 -21.76
C ILE A 225 -0.47 2.20 -20.52
N VAL A 226 -1.78 2.15 -20.68
CA VAL A 226 -2.74 2.13 -19.57
C VAL A 226 -3.52 0.82 -19.63
N ASN A 227 -3.45 0.05 -18.56
CA ASN A 227 -4.13 -1.23 -18.43
C ASN A 227 -4.96 -1.22 -17.12
N PRO A 228 -6.27 -0.90 -17.22
CA PRO A 228 -7.16 -0.85 -16.07
C PRO A 228 -7.44 -2.24 -15.48
#